data_451c32cf25b2fb5df7eb00d38e96f3aa
#
_entry.id   451c32cf25b2fb5df7eb00d38e96f3aa
#
_cell.length_a   1.000
_cell.length_b   1.000
_cell.length_c   1.000
_cell.angle_alpha   90.00
_cell.angle_beta   90.00
_cell.angle_gamma   90.00
#
_symmetry.space_group_name_H-M   'P 1'
#
loop_
_entity.id
_entity.type
_entity.pdbx_description
1 polymer ?
#
loop_
_entity_poly.entity_id
_entity_poly.type
_entity_poly.pdbx_seq_one_letter_code
_entity_poly.pdbx_strand_id
1 'polypeptide(L)' 'MSKFCFSVSGSDSRHEGVIESESFLAAVDALGEHVTVRRGYVLEIGVTGFPPARYECVGELKSLPVWMPAGAQAA' A
#
# COMPACT_ATOMS: atom_id res chain seq x y z
N MET A 1 -4.22 18.38 2.30
CA MET A 1 -4.08 16.98 1.86
C MET A 1 -2.75 16.77 1.18
N SER A 2 -2.18 15.61 1.33
CA SER A 2 -0.90 15.28 0.73
C SER A 2 -1.09 14.29 -0.41
N LYS A 3 -0.17 14.35 -1.37
CA LYS A 3 -0.15 13.39 -2.47
C LYS A 3 0.85 12.29 -2.16
N PHE A 4 0.40 11.06 -2.30
CA PHE A 4 1.23 9.88 -2.10
C PHE A 4 1.36 9.13 -3.40
N CYS A 5 2.60 8.78 -3.75
CA CYS A 5 2.86 7.90 -4.89
C CYS A 5 2.80 6.46 -4.40
N PHE A 6 2.14 5.59 -5.15
CA PHE A 6 2.00 4.20 -4.74
C PHE A 6 2.28 3.25 -5.89
N SER A 7 2.67 2.04 -5.51
CA SER A 7 2.82 0.92 -6.43
C SER A 7 2.35 -0.33 -5.71
N VAL A 8 1.36 -1.01 -6.26
CA VAL A 8 0.86 -2.27 -5.74
C VAL A 8 1.20 -3.36 -6.74
N SER A 9 1.94 -4.36 -6.32
CA SER A 9 2.36 -5.43 -7.21
C SER A 9 1.99 -6.80 -6.66
N GLY A 10 1.55 -7.67 -7.55
CA GLY A 10 1.27 -9.07 -7.26
C GLY A 10 2.13 -9.96 -8.13
N SER A 11 1.76 -11.24 -8.22
CA SER A 11 2.53 -12.21 -8.98
C SER A 11 2.49 -11.93 -10.50
N ASP A 12 1.39 -11.36 -10.97
CA ASP A 12 1.16 -11.16 -12.40
C ASP A 12 0.52 -9.81 -12.73
N SER A 13 0.48 -8.89 -11.77
CA SER A 13 -0.14 -7.59 -11.97
C SER A 13 0.57 -6.51 -11.19
N ARG A 14 0.47 -5.28 -11.66
CA ARG A 14 1.07 -4.13 -11.02
C ARG A 14 0.20 -2.90 -11.29
N HIS A 15 -0.06 -2.13 -10.25
CA HIS A 15 -0.80 -0.88 -10.34
C HIS A 15 0.02 0.23 -9.72
N GLU A 16 0.14 1.34 -10.43
CA GLU A 16 0.89 2.50 -9.95
C GLU A 16 0.04 3.75 -10.12
N GLY A 17 0.26 4.72 -9.26
CA GLY A 17 -0.46 5.98 -9.35
C GLY A 17 -0.15 6.91 -8.22
N VAL A 18 -1.04 7.90 -8.09
CA VAL A 18 -0.95 8.92 -7.04
C VAL A 18 -2.29 9.01 -6.37
N ILE A 19 -2.29 9.09 -5.06
CA ILE A 19 -3.51 9.26 -4.27
C ILE A 19 -3.34 10.46 -3.34
N GLU A 20 -4.39 11.27 -3.23
CA GLU A 20 -4.41 12.37 -2.29
C GLU A 20 -5.16 11.94 -1.04
N SER A 21 -4.59 12.24 0.12
CA SER A 21 -5.21 11.86 1.38
C SER A 21 -4.74 12.76 2.50
N GLU A 22 -5.49 12.78 3.59
CA GLU A 22 -5.16 13.58 4.76
C GLU A 22 -3.96 13.03 5.52
N SER A 23 -3.76 11.74 5.47
CA SER A 23 -2.67 11.09 6.19
C SER A 23 -2.21 9.86 5.43
N PHE A 24 -1.05 9.37 5.83
CA PHE A 24 -0.47 8.16 5.27
C PHE A 24 -1.40 6.95 5.49
N LEU A 25 -1.92 6.80 6.71
CA LEU A 25 -2.80 5.68 7.01
C LEU A 25 -4.11 5.75 6.21
N ALA A 26 -4.67 6.95 6.06
CA ALA A 26 -5.88 7.12 5.25
C ALA A 26 -5.60 6.78 3.78
N ALA A 27 -4.41 7.08 3.28
CA ALA A 27 -4.03 6.72 1.92
C ALA A 27 -3.95 5.21 1.74
N VAL A 28 -3.36 4.50 2.70
CA VAL A 28 -3.28 3.04 2.65
C VAL A 28 -4.68 2.41 2.68
N ASP A 29 -5.56 2.92 3.53
CA ASP A 29 -6.93 2.42 3.59
C ASP A 29 -7.68 2.66 2.29
N ALA A 30 -7.52 3.84 1.70
CA ALA A 30 -8.19 4.17 0.45
C ALA A 30 -7.71 3.26 -0.69
N LEU A 31 -6.45 2.90 -0.72
CA LEU A 31 -5.93 1.99 -1.73
C LEU A 31 -6.61 0.63 -1.68
N GLY A 32 -6.93 0.14 -0.48
CA GLY A 32 -7.64 -1.11 -0.33
C GLY A 32 -9.05 -1.09 -0.92
N GLU A 33 -9.65 0.10 -1.03
CA GLU A 33 -10.96 0.26 -1.64
C GLU A 33 -10.91 0.40 -3.16
N HIS A 34 -9.82 0.95 -3.69
CA HIS A 34 -9.71 1.26 -5.12
C HIS A 34 -8.98 0.20 -5.92
N VAL A 35 -8.16 -0.60 -5.29
CA VAL A 35 -7.35 -1.61 -5.96
C VAL A 35 -7.71 -2.97 -5.38
N THR A 36 -7.94 -3.95 -6.26
CA THR A 36 -8.14 -5.32 -5.80
C THR A 36 -6.82 -5.86 -5.28
N VAL A 37 -6.77 -6.15 -4.00
CA VAL A 37 -5.55 -6.59 -3.32
C VAL A 37 -5.79 -7.99 -2.77
N ARG A 38 -4.84 -8.87 -3.01
CA ARG A 38 -4.88 -10.23 -2.52
C ARG A 38 -3.68 -10.50 -1.62
N ARG A 39 -3.78 -11.56 -0.83
CA ARG A 39 -2.68 -11.99 0.00
C ARG A 39 -1.41 -12.19 -0.84
N GLY A 40 -0.30 -11.67 -0.35
CA GLY A 40 0.98 -11.74 -1.04
C GLY A 40 1.31 -10.51 -1.86
N TYR A 41 0.35 -9.60 -2.06
CA TYR A 41 0.62 -8.37 -2.78
C TYR A 41 1.49 -7.45 -1.93
N VAL A 42 2.33 -6.67 -2.61
CA VAL A 42 3.25 -5.72 -1.97
C VAL A 42 2.85 -4.31 -2.37
N LEU A 43 2.73 -3.45 -1.39
CA LEU A 43 2.46 -2.03 -1.57
C LEU A 43 3.71 -1.24 -1.22
N GLU A 44 4.11 -0.35 -2.12
CA GLU A 44 5.09 0.68 -1.82
C GLU A 44 4.38 2.02 -1.92
N ILE A 45 4.47 2.85 -0.89
CA ILE A 45 3.77 4.12 -0.85
C ILE A 45 4.63 5.16 -0.12
N GLY A 46 4.66 6.36 -0.67
CA GLY A 46 5.44 7.43 -0.06
C GLY A 46 5.20 8.76 -0.73
N VAL A 47 5.92 9.77 -0.26
CA VAL A 47 5.88 11.11 -0.83
C VAL A 47 7.16 11.38 -1.59
N THR A 48 7.07 12.29 -2.57
CA THR A 48 8.22 12.69 -3.36
C THR A 48 9.35 13.21 -2.46
N GLY A 49 10.54 12.70 -2.67
CA GLY A 49 11.71 13.13 -1.91
C GLY A 49 12.03 12.27 -0.70
N PHE A 50 11.20 11.30 -0.38
CA PHE A 50 11.41 10.40 0.75
C PHE A 50 11.34 8.95 0.29
N PRO A 51 12.07 8.04 0.96
CA PRO A 51 11.97 6.61 0.66
C PRO A 51 10.55 6.12 0.89
N PRO A 52 10.00 5.29 0.00
CA PRO A 52 8.66 4.76 0.20
C PRO A 52 8.63 3.74 1.34
N ALA A 53 7.50 3.71 2.04
CA ALA A 53 7.22 2.65 2.98
C ALA A 53 6.73 1.43 2.21
N ARG A 54 7.06 0.25 2.69
CA ARG A 54 6.74 -0.99 2.03
C ARG A 54 5.90 -1.88 2.94
N TYR A 55 4.80 -2.38 2.39
CA TYR A 55 3.86 -3.23 3.12
C TYR A 55 3.55 -4.47 2.31
N GLU A 56 3.22 -5.54 3.01
CA GLU A 56 2.76 -6.77 2.40
C GLU A 56 1.34 -7.07 2.87
N CYS A 57 0.47 -7.47 1.96
CA CYS A 57 -0.88 -7.88 2.31
C CYS A 57 -0.83 -9.31 2.85
N VAL A 58 -1.23 -9.48 4.11
CA VAL A 58 -1.16 -10.78 4.79
C VAL A 58 -2.52 -11.47 4.87
N GLY A 59 -3.57 -10.83 4.40
CA GLY A 59 -4.91 -11.40 4.42
C GLY A 59 -5.98 -10.35 4.31
N GLU A 60 -7.20 -10.74 4.66
CA GLU A 60 -8.35 -9.84 4.65
C GLU A 60 -9.06 -9.89 5.99
N LEU A 61 -9.58 -8.74 6.40
CA LEU A 61 -10.44 -8.61 7.55
C LEU A 61 -11.66 -7.80 7.12
N LYS A 62 -12.85 -8.41 7.17
CA LYS A 62 -14.11 -7.76 6.75
C LYS A 62 -14.01 -7.21 5.32
N SER A 63 -13.42 -7.98 4.42
CA SER A 63 -13.23 -7.62 3.01
C SER A 63 -12.26 -6.48 2.76
N LEU A 64 -11.51 -6.04 3.79
CA LEU A 64 -10.45 -5.06 3.64
C LEU A 64 -9.09 -5.75 3.76
N PRO A 65 -8.12 -5.36 2.94
CA PRO A 65 -6.80 -5.96 3.04
C PRO A 65 -6.12 -5.58 4.35
N VAL A 66 -5.38 -6.52 4.91
CA VAL A 66 -4.57 -6.29 6.10
C VAL A 66 -3.13 -6.15 5.68
N TRP A 67 -2.54 -5.02 6.00
CA TRP A 67 -1.17 -4.69 5.63
C TRP A 67 -0.22 -4.83 6.81
N MET A 68 0.94 -5.41 6.55
CA MET A 68 2.02 -5.48 7.53
C MET A 68 3.28 -4.86 6.93
N PRO A 69 4.09 -4.17 7.72
CA PRO A 69 5.34 -3.61 7.21
C PRO A 69 6.23 -4.72 6.65
N ALA A 70 6.57 -4.60 5.37
CA ALA A 70 7.48 -5.55 4.73
C ALA A 70 8.90 -5.14 5.04
N GLY A 71 9.76 -6.11 5.31
CA GLY A 71 11.13 -5.82 5.62
C GLY A 71 11.38 -5.38 7.04
N ALA A 72 10.33 -5.31 7.87
CA ALA A 72 10.47 -4.89 9.24
C ALA A 72 11.42 -5.79 10.03
N GLN A 73 11.50 -7.02 9.63
CA GLN A 73 12.41 -8.00 10.23
C GLN A 73 13.87 -7.57 10.07
N ALA A 74 14.15 -6.66 9.19
CA ALA A 74 15.50 -6.17 9.03
C ALA A 74 16.01 -5.45 10.26
N ALA A 75 15.11 -5.19 11.16
CA ALA A 75 15.51 -4.60 12.42
C ALA A 75 16.48 -5.52 13.18
#